data_73ad429e88d3a6ac067a819c97ad05bf
#
_entry.id   73ad429e88d3a6ac067a819c97ad05bf
#
_cell.length_a   1.000
_cell.length_b   1.000
_cell.length_c   1.000
_cell.angle_alpha   90.00
_cell.angle_beta   90.00
_cell.angle_gamma   90.00
#
_symmetry.space_group_name_H-M   'P 1'
#
loop_
_entity.id
_entity.type
_entity.pdbx_description
1 polymer ?
#
loop_
_entity_poly.entity_id
_entity_poly.type
_entity_poly.pdbx_seq_one_letter_code
_entity_poly.pdbx_strand_id
1 'polypeptide(L)'
;MYLPDSSILTNIQVQGHTRLREILFEKKYIQVRALESRLYTDDELVRLPEIAPSHPRYKEWQGRSQSCRRLIRYISRRKTDLDILEIGCGNGWLTHQLAEIPGSTVVGVDINFTELQQAARVFSNDPNLRFIHGDIRSGFLDDRRFDFILIAATLEHFPSAKKILHFCLSYLKRGGEIHIIDTPFCKPEEVKIEERRTLAYYTSFGYPEMAEYYFHHTLDDLRSFRYSMMYNPKDLRHWFRRNKRPLPWIRICSN
;
A
#
# COMPACT_ATOMS: atom_id res chain seq x y z
N MET A 1 3.75 -23.19 -21.03
CA MET A 1 2.63 -22.85 -20.12
C MET A 1 2.98 -23.48 -18.77
N TYR A 2 3.64 -22.73 -17.88
CA TYR A 2 3.99 -23.21 -16.54
C TYR A 2 2.72 -23.14 -15.69
N LEU A 3 2.20 -24.27 -15.28
CA LEU A 3 1.20 -24.34 -14.22
C LEU A 3 1.93 -24.06 -12.90
N PRO A 4 1.48 -23.10 -12.08
CA PRO A 4 2.10 -22.86 -10.78
C PRO A 4 1.94 -24.10 -9.90
N ASP A 5 2.97 -24.39 -9.13
CA ASP A 5 2.98 -25.46 -8.13
C ASP A 5 1.80 -25.28 -7.16
N SER A 6 0.96 -26.28 -7.04
CA SER A 6 -0.26 -26.26 -6.23
C SER A 6 -0.02 -26.00 -4.74
N SER A 7 1.22 -26.16 -4.26
CA SER A 7 1.61 -25.88 -2.87
C SER A 7 1.71 -24.37 -2.57
N ILE A 8 1.91 -23.51 -3.58
CA ILE A 8 2.06 -22.05 -3.40
C ILE A 8 0.71 -21.36 -3.27
N LEU A 9 -0.37 -21.96 -3.78
CA LEU A 9 -1.72 -21.40 -3.77
C LEU A 9 -2.43 -21.48 -2.40
N THR A 10 -1.87 -22.18 -1.42
CA THR A 10 -2.51 -22.34 -0.10
C THR A 10 -2.61 -21.05 0.70
N ASN A 11 -1.79 -20.04 0.40
CA ASN A 11 -1.78 -18.76 1.12
C ASN A 11 -2.40 -17.59 0.33
N ILE A 12 -2.87 -17.82 -0.92
CA ILE A 12 -3.57 -16.81 -1.72
C ILE A 12 -5.01 -17.24 -1.92
N GLN A 13 -5.95 -16.45 -1.40
CA GLN A 13 -7.35 -16.59 -1.74
C GLN A 13 -7.66 -15.72 -2.97
N VAL A 14 -8.07 -16.36 -4.09
CA VAL A 14 -8.49 -15.64 -5.31
C VAL A 14 -9.99 -15.37 -5.25
N GLN A 15 -10.39 -14.11 -5.42
CA GLN A 15 -11.77 -13.67 -5.40
C GLN A 15 -12.22 -13.13 -6.77
N GLY A 16 -13.25 -13.75 -7.31
CA GLY A 16 -13.88 -13.33 -8.56
C GLY A 16 -13.14 -13.76 -9.84
N HIS A 17 -13.74 -13.46 -10.99
CA HIS A 17 -13.14 -13.67 -12.30
C HIS A 17 -12.32 -12.44 -12.70
N THR A 18 -11.01 -12.62 -12.91
CA THR A 18 -10.14 -11.56 -13.42
C THR A 18 -10.57 -11.18 -14.84
N ARG A 19 -10.91 -9.90 -15.04
CA ARG A 19 -11.32 -9.39 -16.36
C ARG A 19 -10.08 -9.19 -17.24
N LEU A 20 -10.25 -9.37 -18.56
CA LEU A 20 -9.15 -9.15 -19.52
C LEU A 20 -8.47 -7.77 -19.36
N ARG A 21 -9.24 -6.74 -19.02
CA ARG A 21 -8.71 -5.39 -18.76
C ARG A 21 -7.78 -5.35 -17.56
N GLU A 22 -8.05 -6.11 -16.51
CA GLU A 22 -7.22 -6.22 -15.31
C GLU A 22 -5.91 -6.93 -15.62
N ILE A 23 -5.94 -8.01 -16.40
CA ILE A 23 -4.75 -8.72 -16.86
C ILE A 23 -3.84 -7.82 -17.70
N LEU A 24 -4.44 -7.04 -18.62
CA LEU A 24 -3.67 -6.12 -19.46
C LEU A 24 -3.07 -4.97 -18.65
N PHE A 25 -3.79 -4.47 -17.65
CA PHE A 25 -3.29 -3.46 -16.72
C PHE A 25 -2.11 -4.03 -15.92
N GLU A 26 -2.27 -5.20 -15.29
CA GLU A 26 -1.23 -5.84 -14.48
C GLU A 26 0.06 -6.04 -15.29
N LYS A 27 -0.06 -6.56 -16.53
CA LYS A 27 1.10 -6.75 -17.40
C LYS A 27 1.89 -5.46 -17.63
N LYS A 28 1.19 -4.35 -17.95
CA LYS A 28 1.82 -3.05 -18.15
C LYS A 28 2.40 -2.48 -16.86
N TYR A 29 1.69 -2.64 -15.75
CA TYR A 29 2.13 -2.21 -14.45
C TYR A 29 3.48 -2.88 -14.08
N ILE A 30 3.58 -4.20 -14.22
CA ILE A 30 4.81 -4.94 -13.95
C ILE A 30 5.96 -4.50 -14.88
N GLN A 31 5.67 -4.24 -16.16
CA GLN A 31 6.68 -3.73 -17.10
C GLN A 31 7.21 -2.35 -16.67
N VAL A 32 6.33 -1.43 -16.26
CA VAL A 32 6.73 -0.13 -15.73
C VAL A 32 7.53 -0.28 -14.43
N ARG A 33 7.10 -1.14 -13.51
CA ARG A 33 7.83 -1.45 -12.26
C ARG A 33 9.25 -1.96 -12.53
N ALA A 34 9.43 -2.79 -13.56
CA ALA A 34 10.75 -3.24 -14.00
C ALA A 34 11.65 -2.07 -14.44
N LEU A 35 11.11 -1.19 -15.31
CA LEU A 35 11.83 0.00 -15.78
C LEU A 35 12.16 0.98 -14.64
N GLU A 36 11.31 1.05 -13.64
CA GLU A 36 11.51 1.83 -12.42
C GLU A 36 12.51 1.21 -11.43
N SER A 37 13.03 0.00 -11.68
CA SER A 37 13.82 -0.78 -10.71
C SER A 37 13.04 -1.01 -9.40
N ARG A 38 11.78 -1.42 -9.51
CA ARG A 38 10.86 -1.70 -8.40
C ARG A 38 10.40 -3.15 -8.34
N LEU A 39 10.97 -4.02 -9.15
CA LEU A 39 10.85 -5.45 -8.97
C LEU A 39 12.04 -5.92 -8.14
N TYR A 40 11.75 -6.63 -7.09
CA TYR A 40 12.73 -7.12 -6.12
C TYR A 40 12.86 -8.63 -6.24
N THR A 41 14.06 -9.16 -6.05
CA THR A 41 14.27 -10.59 -5.88
C THR A 41 13.67 -11.06 -4.56
N ASP A 42 13.47 -12.37 -4.39
CA ASP A 42 12.97 -12.93 -3.14
C ASP A 42 13.89 -12.57 -1.95
N ASP A 43 15.22 -12.62 -2.18
CA ASP A 43 16.22 -12.25 -1.18
C ASP A 43 16.20 -10.75 -0.82
N GLU A 44 15.87 -9.90 -1.76
CA GLU A 44 15.68 -8.47 -1.48
C GLU A 44 14.39 -8.23 -0.74
N LEU A 45 13.30 -8.91 -1.17
CA LEU A 45 11.98 -8.75 -0.57
C LEU A 45 11.97 -9.12 0.91
N VAL A 46 12.60 -10.22 1.30
CA VAL A 46 12.73 -10.63 2.72
C VAL A 46 13.37 -9.54 3.58
N ARG A 47 14.31 -8.78 3.01
CA ARG A 47 15.05 -7.74 3.75
C ARG A 47 14.37 -6.37 3.76
N LEU A 48 13.33 -6.16 2.93
CA LEU A 48 12.63 -4.87 2.92
C LEU A 48 12.03 -4.54 4.29
N PRO A 49 12.13 -3.31 4.73
CA PRO A 49 12.52 -2.09 4.01
C PRO A 49 14.04 -1.80 3.97
N GLU A 50 14.89 -2.75 4.30
CA GLU A 50 16.34 -2.61 4.22
C GLU A 50 16.82 -3.04 2.85
N ILE A 51 17.50 -2.14 2.14
CA ILE A 51 18.00 -2.37 0.78
C ILE A 51 19.43 -1.82 0.66
N ALA A 52 20.21 -2.42 -0.24
CA ALA A 52 21.59 -2.01 -0.47
C ALA A 52 21.71 -0.52 -0.84
N PRO A 53 22.70 0.22 -0.31
CA PRO A 53 22.92 1.63 -0.65
C PRO A 53 23.14 1.90 -2.13
N SER A 54 23.61 0.90 -2.89
CA SER A 54 23.81 0.95 -4.35
C SER A 54 22.51 0.81 -5.15
N HIS A 55 21.42 0.38 -4.52
CA HIS A 55 20.15 0.19 -5.22
C HIS A 55 19.57 1.54 -5.69
N PRO A 56 19.04 1.64 -6.94
CA PRO A 56 18.50 2.89 -7.48
C PRO A 56 17.40 3.53 -6.60
N ARG A 57 16.63 2.72 -5.87
CA ARG A 57 15.54 3.15 -4.98
C ARG A 57 15.95 3.30 -3.51
N TYR A 58 17.23 3.28 -3.18
CA TYR A 58 17.72 3.37 -1.80
C TYR A 58 17.12 4.55 -1.02
N LYS A 59 17.08 5.75 -1.62
CA LYS A 59 16.53 6.95 -0.96
C LYS A 59 15.02 6.82 -0.68
N GLU A 60 14.27 6.19 -1.58
CA GLU A 60 12.85 5.92 -1.40
C GLU A 60 12.65 4.96 -0.21
N TRP A 61 13.39 3.86 -0.19
CA TRP A 61 13.32 2.87 0.88
C TRP A 61 13.75 3.42 2.24
N GLN A 62 14.67 4.35 2.29
CA GLN A 62 14.98 5.06 3.53
C GLN A 62 13.75 5.82 4.09
N GLY A 63 12.93 6.43 3.22
CA GLY A 63 11.68 7.07 3.60
C GLY A 63 10.65 6.05 4.10
N ARG A 64 10.42 4.99 3.33
CA ARG A 64 9.48 3.89 3.66
C ARG A 64 9.87 3.19 4.97
N SER A 65 11.14 2.94 5.20
CA SER A 65 11.65 2.38 6.46
C SER A 65 11.32 3.28 7.67
N GLN A 66 11.40 4.60 7.51
CA GLN A 66 11.03 5.53 8.58
C GLN A 66 9.52 5.54 8.84
N SER A 67 8.71 5.52 7.77
CA SER A 67 7.24 5.45 7.87
C SER A 67 6.83 4.16 8.56
N CYS A 68 7.35 3.01 8.11
CA CYS A 68 7.11 1.70 8.68
C CYS A 68 7.44 1.65 10.18
N ARG A 69 8.65 2.07 10.57
CA ARG A 69 9.08 2.06 11.99
C ARG A 69 8.19 2.94 12.88
N ARG A 70 7.69 4.08 12.36
CA ARG A 70 6.75 4.92 13.12
C ARG A 70 5.41 4.24 13.28
N LEU A 71 4.90 3.65 12.20
CA LEU A 71 3.63 2.93 12.18
C LEU A 71 3.65 1.73 13.13
N ILE A 72 4.65 0.84 13.00
CA ILE A 72 4.81 -0.32 13.88
C ILE A 72 4.90 0.10 15.34
N ARG A 73 5.73 1.09 15.67
CA ARG A 73 5.84 1.61 17.04
C ARG A 73 4.50 2.14 17.57
N TYR A 74 3.68 2.71 16.71
CA TYR A 74 2.36 3.19 17.09
C TYR A 74 1.40 2.03 17.36
N ILE A 75 1.32 1.07 16.44
CA ILE A 75 0.43 -0.09 16.53
C ILE A 75 0.81 -0.98 17.72
N SER A 76 2.10 -1.26 17.93
CA SER A 76 2.61 -2.11 19.02
C SER A 76 2.34 -1.57 20.43
N ARG A 77 1.89 -0.31 20.55
CA ARG A 77 1.44 0.25 21.84
C ARG A 77 -0.03 -0.03 22.13
N ARG A 78 -0.74 -0.62 21.19
CA ARG A 78 -2.14 -1.00 21.33
C ARG A 78 -2.26 -2.36 22.01
N LYS A 79 -3.49 -2.85 22.13
CA LYS A 79 -3.78 -4.17 22.67
C LYS A 79 -3.13 -5.27 21.83
N THR A 80 -2.96 -6.44 22.42
CA THR A 80 -2.73 -7.70 21.71
C THR A 80 -4.01 -8.13 20.98
N ASP A 81 -3.90 -9.08 20.07
CA ASP A 81 -5.00 -9.62 19.26
C ASP A 81 -5.59 -8.60 18.29
N LEU A 82 -4.72 -8.07 17.43
CA LEU A 82 -5.06 -7.07 16.43
C LEU A 82 -5.37 -7.71 15.09
N ASP A 83 -6.51 -7.34 14.51
CA ASP A 83 -6.82 -7.63 13.11
C ASP A 83 -6.44 -6.43 12.24
N ILE A 84 -5.53 -6.65 11.30
CA ILE A 84 -4.96 -5.61 10.44
C ILE A 84 -5.25 -5.94 8.98
N LEU A 85 -5.71 -4.95 8.21
CA LEU A 85 -5.88 -5.03 6.76
C LEU A 85 -4.93 -4.05 6.08
N GLU A 86 -4.16 -4.53 5.11
CA GLU A 86 -3.43 -3.67 4.18
C GLU A 86 -4.08 -3.72 2.79
N ILE A 87 -4.47 -2.56 2.27
CA ILE A 87 -5.08 -2.40 0.95
C ILE A 87 -4.01 -1.96 -0.05
N GLY A 88 -3.86 -2.72 -1.14
CA GLY A 88 -2.79 -2.53 -2.12
C GLY A 88 -1.43 -2.94 -1.56
N CYS A 89 -1.36 -4.16 -1.03
CA CYS A 89 -0.16 -4.66 -0.34
C CYS A 89 1.00 -4.99 -1.29
N GLY A 90 0.74 -5.10 -2.61
CA GLY A 90 1.75 -5.45 -3.61
C GLY A 90 2.48 -6.75 -3.26
N ASN A 91 3.80 -6.68 -3.18
CA ASN A 91 4.66 -7.82 -2.81
C ASN A 91 4.67 -8.17 -1.32
N GLY A 92 3.81 -7.54 -0.50
CA GLY A 92 3.58 -7.93 0.89
C GLY A 92 4.67 -7.55 1.90
N TRP A 93 5.66 -6.75 1.53
CA TRP A 93 6.75 -6.38 2.44
C TRP A 93 6.26 -5.71 3.74
N LEU A 94 5.28 -4.78 3.65
CA LEU A 94 4.75 -4.10 4.83
C LEU A 94 3.77 -5.01 5.59
N THR A 95 3.00 -5.82 4.87
CA THR A 95 2.10 -6.83 5.46
C THR A 95 2.90 -7.79 6.35
N HIS A 96 4.06 -8.27 5.89
CA HIS A 96 4.99 -9.07 6.68
C HIS A 96 5.50 -8.31 7.91
N GLN A 97 5.97 -7.07 7.76
CA GLN A 97 6.43 -6.25 8.89
C GLN A 97 5.33 -6.02 9.96
N LEU A 98 4.07 -5.99 9.56
CA LEU A 98 2.92 -5.89 10.47
C LEU A 98 2.63 -7.22 11.16
N ALA A 99 2.85 -8.34 10.47
CA ALA A 99 2.70 -9.68 11.04
C ALA A 99 3.74 -10.00 12.12
N GLU A 100 4.89 -9.32 12.11
CA GLU A 100 5.90 -9.36 13.18
C GLU A 100 5.44 -8.73 14.50
N ILE A 101 4.32 -7.99 14.52
CA ILE A 101 3.76 -7.42 15.74
C ILE A 101 3.11 -8.54 16.54
N PRO A 102 3.54 -8.80 17.80
CA PRO A 102 2.97 -9.88 18.62
C PRO A 102 1.45 -9.78 18.77
N GLY A 103 0.74 -10.87 18.47
CA GLY A 103 -0.71 -10.95 18.57
C GLY A 103 -1.44 -10.28 17.41
N SER A 104 -0.76 -9.93 16.32
CA SER A 104 -1.45 -9.45 15.11
C SER A 104 -1.86 -10.60 14.19
N THR A 105 -3.01 -10.44 13.54
CA THR A 105 -3.42 -11.20 12.34
C THR A 105 -3.54 -10.22 11.19
N VAL A 106 -2.82 -10.46 10.11
CA VAL A 106 -2.72 -9.49 9.01
C VAL A 106 -3.24 -10.07 7.71
N VAL A 107 -4.05 -9.27 7.02
CA VAL A 107 -4.55 -9.59 5.67
C VAL A 107 -4.04 -8.54 4.71
N GLY A 108 -3.30 -8.95 3.68
CA GLY A 108 -2.91 -8.12 2.56
C GLY A 108 -3.84 -8.37 1.37
N VAL A 109 -4.35 -7.31 0.76
CA VAL A 109 -5.23 -7.38 -0.43
C VAL A 109 -4.61 -6.61 -1.56
N ASP A 110 -4.50 -7.22 -2.75
CA ASP A 110 -4.06 -6.55 -3.97
C ASP A 110 -4.75 -7.11 -5.21
N ILE A 111 -4.81 -6.31 -6.27
CA ILE A 111 -5.27 -6.72 -7.60
C ILE A 111 -4.13 -7.29 -8.46
N ASN A 112 -2.88 -7.10 -8.05
CA ASN A 112 -1.70 -7.56 -8.75
C ASN A 112 -1.34 -8.98 -8.33
N PHE A 113 -1.73 -9.95 -9.15
CA PHE A 113 -1.51 -11.36 -8.86
C PHE A 113 -0.03 -11.74 -8.86
N THR A 114 0.77 -11.15 -9.75
CA THR A 114 2.22 -11.42 -9.86
C THR A 114 2.96 -11.04 -8.58
N GLU A 115 2.70 -9.86 -8.02
CA GLU A 115 3.31 -9.43 -6.75
C GLU A 115 2.80 -10.27 -5.58
N LEU A 116 1.50 -10.61 -5.55
CA LEU A 116 0.95 -11.49 -4.51
C LEU A 116 1.51 -12.92 -4.56
N GLN A 117 1.78 -13.47 -5.74
CA GLN A 117 2.45 -14.77 -5.86
C GLN A 117 3.86 -14.74 -5.25
N GLN A 118 4.60 -13.64 -5.46
CA GLN A 118 5.89 -13.45 -4.80
C GLN A 118 5.73 -13.35 -3.29
N ALA A 119 4.80 -12.52 -2.81
CA ALA A 119 4.51 -12.34 -1.39
C ALA A 119 4.19 -13.67 -0.70
N ALA A 120 3.26 -14.44 -1.27
CA ALA A 120 2.84 -15.73 -0.72
C ALA A 120 3.97 -16.78 -0.69
N ARG A 121 4.87 -16.76 -1.68
CA ARG A 121 6.03 -17.65 -1.72
C ARG A 121 7.07 -17.27 -0.67
N VAL A 122 7.38 -15.98 -0.57
CA VAL A 122 8.44 -15.47 0.31
C VAL A 122 8.03 -15.54 1.78
N PHE A 123 6.77 -15.22 2.08
CA PHE A 123 6.25 -15.16 3.46
C PHE A 123 5.33 -16.34 3.80
N SER A 124 5.55 -17.49 3.15
CA SER A 124 4.73 -18.70 3.34
C SER A 124 4.72 -19.26 4.77
N ASN A 125 5.76 -18.96 5.55
CA ASN A 125 5.93 -19.47 6.91
C ASN A 125 5.26 -18.60 8.00
N ASP A 126 4.68 -17.48 7.65
CA ASP A 126 4.02 -16.57 8.61
C ASP A 126 2.57 -17.03 8.87
N PRO A 127 2.29 -17.68 10.01
CA PRO A 127 0.99 -18.32 10.25
C PRO A 127 -0.17 -17.32 10.44
N ASN A 128 0.17 -16.09 10.80
CA ASN A 128 -0.77 -14.99 11.06
C ASN A 128 -0.92 -14.02 9.88
N LEU A 129 -0.35 -14.36 8.72
CA LEU A 129 -0.37 -13.56 7.50
C LEU A 129 -1.16 -14.27 6.40
N ARG A 130 -2.03 -13.52 5.71
CA ARG A 130 -2.80 -14.01 4.57
C ARG A 130 -2.83 -12.99 3.44
N PHE A 131 -2.77 -13.47 2.21
CA PHE A 131 -2.91 -12.65 1.01
C PHE A 131 -4.21 -12.98 0.28
N ILE A 132 -4.90 -11.95 -0.22
CA ILE A 132 -6.13 -12.09 -1.01
C ILE A 132 -5.94 -11.33 -2.32
N HIS A 133 -6.08 -12.05 -3.43
CA HIS A 133 -6.13 -11.45 -4.76
C HIS A 133 -7.55 -11.01 -5.07
N GLY A 134 -7.76 -9.73 -5.27
CA GLY A 134 -9.07 -9.19 -5.63
C GLY A 134 -9.17 -7.67 -5.47
N ASP A 135 -10.21 -7.11 -6.09
CA ASP A 135 -10.56 -5.71 -5.88
C ASP A 135 -11.30 -5.56 -4.55
N ILE A 136 -10.71 -4.83 -3.62
CA ILE A 136 -11.29 -4.58 -2.30
C ILE A 136 -12.74 -4.06 -2.38
N ARG A 137 -13.10 -3.35 -3.46
CA ARG A 137 -14.44 -2.79 -3.68
C ARG A 137 -15.50 -3.83 -4.04
N SER A 138 -15.11 -5.07 -4.34
CA SER A 138 -16.06 -6.14 -4.67
C SER A 138 -16.80 -6.74 -3.48
N GLY A 139 -16.42 -6.33 -2.25
CA GLY A 139 -17.16 -6.69 -1.03
C GLY A 139 -16.89 -8.10 -0.49
N PHE A 140 -15.81 -8.75 -0.89
CA PHE A 140 -15.48 -10.14 -0.50
C PHE A 140 -14.94 -10.30 0.94
N LEU A 141 -14.79 -9.21 1.69
CA LEU A 141 -14.35 -9.28 3.09
C LEU A 141 -15.48 -9.75 4.04
N ASP A 142 -16.70 -9.91 3.53
CA ASP A 142 -17.86 -10.35 4.28
C ASP A 142 -18.06 -9.52 5.59
N ASP A 143 -18.25 -10.21 6.72
CA ASP A 143 -18.43 -9.58 8.04
C ASP A 143 -17.11 -9.31 8.78
N ARG A 144 -15.96 -9.46 8.13
CA ARG A 144 -14.67 -9.18 8.78
C ARG A 144 -14.59 -7.72 9.21
N ARG A 145 -13.99 -7.51 10.37
CA ARG A 145 -13.76 -6.17 10.93
C ARG A 145 -12.33 -6.09 11.45
N PHE A 146 -11.73 -4.91 11.26
CA PHE A 146 -10.31 -4.67 11.53
C PHE A 146 -10.12 -3.59 12.58
N ASP A 147 -9.08 -3.76 13.40
CA ASP A 147 -8.60 -2.72 14.32
C ASP A 147 -7.87 -1.63 13.54
N PHE A 148 -7.10 -2.03 12.51
CA PHE A 148 -6.36 -1.13 11.64
C PHE A 148 -6.58 -1.47 10.17
N ILE A 149 -6.82 -0.45 9.36
CA ILE A 149 -6.80 -0.54 7.90
C ILE A 149 -5.70 0.39 7.39
N LEU A 150 -4.78 -0.16 6.58
CA LEU A 150 -3.64 0.56 6.05
C LEU A 150 -3.79 0.76 4.55
N ILE A 151 -3.43 1.97 4.10
CA ILE A 151 -3.31 2.36 2.70
C ILE A 151 -1.92 2.97 2.56
N ALA A 152 -0.96 2.18 2.07
CA ALA A 152 0.44 2.55 2.00
C ALA A 152 0.91 2.68 0.53
N ALA A 153 1.17 3.91 0.06
CA ALA A 153 1.55 4.18 -1.34
C ALA A 153 0.60 3.54 -2.36
N THR A 154 -0.71 3.63 -2.09
CA THR A 154 -1.75 2.96 -2.88
C THR A 154 -2.98 3.86 -3.10
N LEU A 155 -3.20 4.88 -2.27
CA LEU A 155 -4.36 5.75 -2.39
C LEU A 155 -4.46 6.40 -3.77
N GLU A 156 -3.32 6.68 -4.39
CA GLU A 156 -3.19 7.23 -5.74
C GLU A 156 -3.74 6.31 -6.86
N HIS A 157 -4.01 5.05 -6.57
CA HIS A 157 -4.64 4.12 -7.52
C HIS A 157 -6.17 4.07 -7.41
N PHE A 158 -6.77 4.83 -6.49
CA PHE A 158 -8.20 4.96 -6.34
C PHE A 158 -8.70 6.29 -6.91
N PRO A 159 -9.69 6.29 -7.84
CA PRO A 159 -10.20 7.53 -8.44
C PRO A 159 -10.79 8.52 -7.44
N SER A 160 -11.19 8.06 -6.25
CA SER A 160 -11.78 8.88 -5.20
C SER A 160 -11.33 8.41 -3.83
N ALA A 161 -10.47 9.19 -3.19
CA ALA A 161 -10.08 8.96 -1.80
C ALA A 161 -11.30 8.89 -0.88
N LYS A 162 -12.28 9.77 -1.08
CA LYS A 162 -13.51 9.79 -0.29
C LYS A 162 -14.27 8.46 -0.35
N LYS A 163 -14.44 7.88 -1.55
CA LYS A 163 -15.20 6.62 -1.72
C LYS A 163 -14.48 5.45 -1.06
N ILE A 164 -13.18 5.29 -1.29
CA ILE A 164 -12.43 4.18 -0.68
C ILE A 164 -12.36 4.30 0.83
N LEU A 165 -12.22 5.50 1.37
CA LEU A 165 -12.19 5.72 2.82
C LEU A 165 -13.55 5.46 3.48
N HIS A 166 -14.67 5.83 2.88
CA HIS A 166 -16.00 5.44 3.37
C HIS A 166 -16.19 3.92 3.35
N PHE A 167 -15.71 3.26 2.30
CA PHE A 167 -15.71 1.80 2.22
C PHE A 167 -14.86 1.21 3.38
N CYS A 168 -13.65 1.70 3.61
CA CYS A 168 -12.81 1.25 4.70
C CYS A 168 -13.46 1.43 6.07
N LEU A 169 -14.16 2.55 6.32
CA LEU A 169 -14.85 2.78 7.59
C LEU A 169 -15.87 1.70 7.91
N SER A 170 -16.54 1.10 6.89
CA SER A 170 -17.51 0.03 7.10
C SER A 170 -16.89 -1.29 7.57
N TYR A 171 -15.58 -1.47 7.37
CA TYR A 171 -14.81 -2.63 7.79
C TYR A 171 -14.00 -2.41 9.08
N LEU A 172 -14.13 -1.25 9.72
CA LEU A 172 -13.49 -1.02 11.00
C LEU A 172 -14.30 -1.60 12.16
N LYS A 173 -13.61 -2.12 13.14
CA LYS A 173 -14.15 -2.34 14.49
C LYS A 173 -14.45 -1.00 15.15
N ARG A 174 -15.29 -1.00 16.18
CA ARG A 174 -15.51 0.19 17.01
C ARG A 174 -14.18 0.64 17.64
N GLY A 175 -13.80 1.88 17.41
CA GLY A 175 -12.51 2.44 17.83
C GLY A 175 -11.34 2.07 16.93
N GLY A 176 -11.61 1.40 15.78
CA GLY A 176 -10.61 1.11 14.76
C GLY A 176 -10.15 2.37 14.01
N GLU A 177 -9.02 2.25 13.33
CA GLU A 177 -8.35 3.38 12.69
C GLU A 177 -7.94 3.03 11.24
N ILE A 178 -8.06 4.01 10.33
CA ILE A 178 -7.44 3.94 9.00
C ILE A 178 -6.15 4.75 9.03
N HIS A 179 -5.08 4.19 8.50
CA HIS A 179 -3.80 4.87 8.36
C HIS A 179 -3.40 4.98 6.89
N ILE A 180 -3.14 6.20 6.44
CA ILE A 180 -2.62 6.51 5.10
C ILE A 180 -1.15 6.93 5.29
N ILE A 181 -0.23 6.19 4.68
CA ILE A 181 1.20 6.48 4.69
C ILE A 181 1.78 6.42 3.27
N ASP A 182 2.91 7.06 3.08
CA ASP A 182 3.68 7.03 1.82
C ASP A 182 2.86 7.44 0.58
N THR A 183 1.78 8.21 0.78
CA THR A 183 0.95 8.79 -0.28
C THR A 183 1.21 10.30 -0.38
N PRO A 184 1.49 10.83 -1.57
CA PRO A 184 1.61 12.26 -1.78
C PRO A 184 0.24 12.94 -1.78
N PHE A 185 0.16 14.12 -1.17
CA PHE A 185 -0.97 15.04 -1.30
C PHE A 185 -0.49 16.35 -1.90
N CYS A 186 -1.12 16.79 -2.98
CA CYS A 186 -0.85 18.07 -3.62
C CYS A 186 -1.85 19.14 -3.13
N LYS A 187 -1.59 20.40 -3.48
CA LYS A 187 -2.58 21.46 -3.27
C LYS A 187 -3.61 21.43 -4.41
N PRO A 188 -4.85 21.89 -4.18
CA PRO A 188 -5.89 21.89 -5.21
C PRO A 188 -5.45 22.56 -6.53
N GLU A 189 -4.73 23.66 -6.46
CA GLU A 189 -4.21 24.40 -7.61
C GLU A 189 -3.08 23.66 -8.37
N GLU A 190 -2.45 22.67 -7.72
CA GLU A 190 -1.33 21.90 -8.29
C GLU A 190 -1.81 20.63 -9.02
N VAL A 191 -3.05 20.17 -8.81
CA VAL A 191 -3.58 18.89 -9.36
C VAL A 191 -3.31 18.75 -10.87
N LYS A 192 -3.71 19.74 -11.67
CA LYS A 192 -3.50 19.71 -13.14
C LYS A 192 -2.03 19.70 -13.54
N ILE A 193 -1.16 20.25 -12.71
CA ILE A 193 0.29 20.25 -12.95
C ILE A 193 0.84 18.85 -12.69
N GLU A 194 0.42 18.23 -11.59
CA GLU A 194 0.84 16.88 -11.21
C GLU A 194 0.31 15.83 -12.20
N GLU A 195 -0.92 15.96 -12.69
CA GLU A 195 -1.48 15.12 -13.76
C GLU A 195 -0.60 15.16 -15.02
N ARG A 196 -0.19 16.36 -15.46
CA ARG A 196 0.72 16.51 -16.61
C ARG A 196 2.10 15.90 -16.35
N ARG A 197 2.63 16.04 -15.14
CA ARG A 197 3.91 15.44 -14.75
C ARG A 197 3.82 13.90 -14.76
N THR A 198 2.72 13.35 -14.26
CA THR A 198 2.47 11.91 -14.28
C THR A 198 2.34 11.37 -15.71
N LEU A 199 1.62 12.08 -16.58
CA LEU A 199 1.55 11.71 -18.00
C LEU A 199 2.94 11.75 -18.67
N ALA A 200 3.71 12.81 -18.46
CA ALA A 200 5.07 12.92 -18.99
C ALA A 200 5.99 11.81 -18.44
N TYR A 201 5.85 11.47 -17.18
CA TYR A 201 6.60 10.40 -16.52
C TYR A 201 6.33 9.04 -17.18
N TYR A 202 5.07 8.62 -17.30
CA TYR A 202 4.74 7.35 -17.94
C TYR A 202 5.03 7.35 -19.45
N THR A 203 4.88 8.49 -20.13
CA THR A 203 5.28 8.65 -21.53
C THR A 203 6.78 8.40 -21.73
N SER A 204 7.62 8.83 -20.79
CA SER A 204 9.07 8.60 -20.86
C SER A 204 9.46 7.13 -20.78
N PHE A 205 8.59 6.27 -20.26
CA PHE A 205 8.76 4.81 -20.25
C PHE A 205 8.03 4.12 -21.43
N GLY A 206 7.30 4.86 -22.26
CA GLY A 206 6.53 4.29 -23.37
C GLY A 206 5.15 3.75 -22.99
N TYR A 207 4.63 4.11 -21.81
CA TYR A 207 3.33 3.66 -21.28
C TYR A 207 2.44 4.82 -20.85
N PRO A 208 2.13 5.80 -21.73
CA PRO A 208 1.36 7.00 -21.36
C PRO A 208 -0.03 6.69 -20.77
N GLU A 209 -0.65 5.59 -21.18
CA GLU A 209 -1.95 5.13 -20.69
C GLU A 209 -1.95 4.76 -19.22
N MET A 210 -0.78 4.47 -18.61
CA MET A 210 -0.69 4.20 -17.18
C MET A 210 -1.01 5.42 -16.33
N ALA A 211 -0.94 6.62 -16.89
CA ALA A 211 -1.35 7.84 -16.19
C ALA A 211 -2.86 7.86 -15.87
N GLU A 212 -3.70 7.13 -16.61
CA GLU A 212 -5.14 7.01 -16.34
C GLU A 212 -5.46 6.24 -15.04
N TYR A 213 -4.48 5.53 -14.48
CA TYR A 213 -4.59 4.74 -13.25
C TYR A 213 -3.86 5.37 -12.07
N TYR A 214 -3.43 6.65 -12.20
CA TYR A 214 -2.76 7.39 -11.15
C TYR A 214 -3.51 8.71 -10.88
N PHE A 215 -4.08 8.82 -9.69
CA PHE A 215 -4.93 9.93 -9.30
C PHE A 215 -4.23 10.81 -8.26
N HIS A 216 -4.38 12.11 -8.39
CA HIS A 216 -3.81 13.09 -7.48
C HIS A 216 -4.84 13.54 -6.46
N HIS A 217 -4.54 13.30 -5.18
CA HIS A 217 -5.42 13.66 -4.07
C HIS A 217 -4.92 14.89 -3.33
N THR A 218 -5.86 15.60 -2.74
CA THR A 218 -5.61 16.76 -1.90
C THR A 218 -6.07 16.49 -0.47
N LEU A 219 -5.62 17.29 0.51
CA LEU A 219 -6.15 17.17 1.87
C LEU A 219 -7.63 17.57 1.96
N ASP A 220 -8.15 18.29 0.96
CA ASP A 220 -9.57 18.65 0.88
C ASP A 220 -10.47 17.43 0.68
N ASP A 221 -9.95 16.36 0.02
CA ASP A 221 -10.67 15.11 -0.15
C ASP A 221 -10.94 14.40 1.19
N LEU A 222 -10.20 14.77 2.24
CA LEU A 222 -10.33 14.22 3.59
C LEU A 222 -11.22 15.04 4.52
N ARG A 223 -11.73 16.21 4.10
CA ARG A 223 -12.50 17.14 4.97
C ARG A 223 -13.76 16.53 5.58
N SER A 224 -14.34 15.50 4.94
CA SER A 224 -15.53 14.81 5.46
C SER A 224 -15.20 13.76 6.55
N PHE A 225 -13.93 13.56 6.86
CA PHE A 225 -13.46 12.58 7.84
C PHE A 225 -12.83 13.27 9.05
N ARG A 226 -12.98 12.66 10.22
CA ARG A 226 -12.24 13.06 11.41
C ARG A 226 -10.82 12.53 11.31
N TYR A 227 -9.93 13.31 10.69
CA TYR A 227 -8.54 12.90 10.51
C TYR A 227 -7.56 13.69 11.39
N SER A 228 -6.41 13.08 11.63
CA SER A 228 -5.26 13.69 12.31
C SER A 228 -4.01 13.45 11.49
N MET A 229 -3.17 14.47 11.38
CA MET A 229 -1.85 14.32 10.78
C MET A 229 -0.84 13.85 11.83
N MET A 230 -0.51 12.57 11.80
CA MET A 230 0.42 11.94 12.74
C MET A 230 1.88 12.29 12.46
N TYR A 231 2.20 12.55 11.19
CA TYR A 231 3.49 13.06 10.76
C TYR A 231 3.29 14.05 9.61
N ASN A 232 3.84 15.25 9.77
CA ASN A 232 3.85 16.28 8.74
C ASN A 232 5.30 16.54 8.30
N PRO A 233 5.68 16.22 7.05
CA PRO A 233 7.04 16.47 6.55
C PRO A 233 7.37 17.97 6.45
N LYS A 234 6.35 18.84 6.43
CA LYS A 234 6.51 20.32 6.36
C LYS A 234 6.66 20.98 7.73
N ASP A 235 6.56 20.23 8.84
CA ASP A 235 6.74 20.77 10.17
C ASP A 235 8.20 21.23 10.37
N LEU A 236 8.38 22.44 10.90
CA LEU A 236 9.70 23.06 11.18
C LEU A 236 10.58 22.18 12.08
N ARG A 237 9.98 21.41 12.99
CA ARG A 237 10.69 20.45 13.86
C ARG A 237 11.44 19.37 13.08
N HIS A 238 11.09 19.14 11.79
CA HIS A 238 11.72 18.19 10.90
C HIS A 238 12.68 18.85 9.88
N TRP A 239 12.86 20.17 9.95
CA TRP A 239 13.70 20.97 9.04
C TRP A 239 15.16 20.50 8.99
N PHE A 240 15.72 20.10 10.11
CA PHE A 240 17.11 19.63 10.20
C PHE A 240 17.36 18.24 9.57
N ARG A 241 16.31 17.51 9.18
CA ARG A 241 16.40 16.19 8.52
C ARG A 241 16.23 16.29 7.00
N ARG A 242 16.85 17.28 6.38
CA ARG A 242 16.64 17.71 4.98
C ARG A 242 16.75 16.62 3.89
N ASN A 243 17.46 15.52 4.11
CA ASN A 243 17.75 14.53 3.06
C ASN A 243 16.80 13.31 3.02
N LYS A 244 15.82 13.21 3.92
CA LYS A 244 14.97 12.03 4.05
C LYS A 244 13.57 12.47 4.44
N ARG A 245 12.77 12.96 3.47
CA ARG A 245 11.41 13.39 3.74
C ARG A 245 10.44 12.24 3.47
N PRO A 246 10.05 11.45 4.48
CA PRO A 246 8.91 10.56 4.32
C PRO A 246 7.69 11.44 4.00
N LEU A 247 6.73 10.85 3.27
CA LEU A 247 5.47 11.49 2.97
C LEU A 247 4.62 11.62 4.24
N PRO A 248 3.52 12.38 4.22
CA PRO A 248 2.68 12.55 5.41
C PRO A 248 2.12 11.22 5.89
N TRP A 249 1.84 11.16 7.20
CA TRP A 249 1.10 10.06 7.80
C TRP A 249 -0.21 10.61 8.37
N ILE A 250 -1.31 10.11 7.88
CA ILE A 250 -2.67 10.51 8.25
C ILE A 250 -3.37 9.34 8.94
N ARG A 251 -4.09 9.64 10.00
CA ARG A 251 -4.96 8.73 10.72
C ARG A 251 -6.41 9.22 10.63
N ILE A 252 -7.33 8.32 10.32
CA ILE A 252 -8.77 8.55 10.37
C ILE A 252 -9.36 7.58 11.39
N CYS A 253 -10.20 8.08 12.30
CA CYS A 253 -10.86 7.26 13.32
C CYS A 253 -12.31 6.96 12.90
N SER A 254 -12.79 5.74 13.24
CA SER A 254 -14.23 5.47 13.26
C SER A 254 -14.91 6.40 14.28
N ASN A 255 -16.12 6.83 13.98
CA ASN A 255 -16.95 7.62 14.90
C ASN A 255 -17.39 6.77 16.09
#